data_f0b68159f28e3eee967e32d343225306
#
_entry.id   f0b68159f28e3eee967e32d343225306
#
_cell.length_a   1.000
_cell.length_b   1.000
_cell.length_c   1.000
_cell.angle_alpha   90.00
_cell.angle_beta   90.00
_cell.angle_gamma   90.00
#
_symmetry.space_group_name_H-M   'P 1'
#
loop_
_entity.id
_entity.type
_entity.pdbx_description
1 polymer ?
#
loop_
_entity_poly.entity_id
_entity_poly.type
_entity_poly.pdbx_seq_one_letter_code
_entity_poly.pdbx_strand_id
1 'polypeptide(L)'
;MAHITANDLKTRGIAAIEASLAGGRTEAVVSVRGAERYVVMELAQYQRLRECELEAALAESRADIAAGRFVVESPARHVARLQTMIAAGDDGAPAISPGRTGPGRARRSAPASCRRRGPRR
;
A
#
# COMPACT_ATOMS: atom_id res chain seq x y z
N MET A 1 -14.80 13.66 2.46
CA MET A 1 -14.27 12.74 3.49
C MET A 1 -14.84 13.17 4.84
N ALA A 2 -15.23 12.24 5.67
CA ALA A 2 -15.74 12.56 7.01
C ALA A 2 -14.58 12.88 7.95
N HIS A 3 -14.78 13.82 8.86
CA HIS A 3 -13.78 14.19 9.86
C HIS A 3 -14.31 13.89 11.26
N ILE A 4 -13.45 13.32 12.09
CA ILE A 4 -13.70 13.04 13.51
C ILE A 4 -12.62 13.76 14.30
N THR A 5 -12.99 14.51 15.31
CA THR A 5 -11.98 15.06 16.22
C THR A 5 -11.58 14.05 17.30
N ALA A 6 -10.37 14.14 17.81
CA ALA A 6 -9.93 13.30 18.94
C ALA A 6 -10.85 13.47 20.16
N ASN A 7 -11.44 14.65 20.32
CA ASN A 7 -12.41 14.92 21.40
C ASN A 7 -13.74 14.18 21.17
N ASP A 8 -14.26 14.15 19.94
CA ASP A 8 -15.47 13.39 19.60
C ASP A 8 -15.24 11.89 19.83
N LEU A 9 -14.06 11.39 19.43
CA LEU A 9 -13.71 10.00 19.66
C LEU A 9 -13.61 9.68 21.16
N LYS A 10 -13.06 10.59 21.97
CA LYS A 10 -12.96 10.42 23.41
C LYS A 10 -14.33 10.44 24.12
N THR A 11 -15.25 11.30 23.68
CA THR A 11 -16.54 11.49 24.33
C THR A 11 -17.62 10.53 23.85
N ARG A 12 -17.63 10.20 22.56
CA ARG A 12 -18.65 9.37 21.92
C ARG A 12 -18.16 7.96 21.53
N GLY A 13 -16.84 7.74 21.54
CA GLY A 13 -16.24 6.44 21.23
C GLY A 13 -16.65 5.91 19.85
N ILE A 14 -17.06 4.65 19.80
CA ILE A 14 -17.49 3.96 18.56
C ILE A 14 -18.64 4.68 17.86
N ALA A 15 -19.57 5.25 18.59
CA ALA A 15 -20.70 5.99 18.01
C ALA A 15 -20.26 7.18 17.14
N ALA A 16 -19.12 7.82 17.43
CA ALA A 16 -18.57 8.86 16.60
C ALA A 16 -18.06 8.30 15.25
N ILE A 17 -17.48 7.12 15.28
CA ILE A 17 -17.01 6.43 14.07
C ILE A 17 -18.20 6.02 13.21
N GLU A 18 -19.18 5.33 13.79
CA GLU A 18 -20.39 4.89 13.09
C GLU A 18 -21.16 6.05 12.46
N ALA A 19 -21.32 7.15 13.18
CA ALA A 19 -21.98 8.35 12.65
C ALA A 19 -21.19 8.96 11.48
N SER A 20 -19.88 8.90 11.50
CA SER A 20 -19.02 9.46 10.46
C SER A 20 -18.99 8.57 9.20
N LEU A 21 -19.10 7.26 9.38
CA LEU A 21 -19.18 6.28 8.28
C LEU A 21 -20.60 6.09 7.74
N ALA A 22 -21.62 6.65 8.41
CA ALA A 22 -23.00 6.59 7.95
C ALA A 22 -23.16 7.24 6.57
N GLY A 23 -24.16 6.81 5.82
CA GLY A 23 -24.49 7.37 4.51
C GLY A 23 -23.57 6.89 3.37
N GLY A 24 -23.02 5.69 3.50
CA GLY A 24 -22.20 5.06 2.44
C GLY A 24 -20.76 5.58 2.37
N ARG A 25 -20.29 6.23 3.40
CA ARG A 25 -18.87 6.60 3.56
C ARG A 25 -18.12 5.40 4.09
N THR A 26 -16.97 5.13 3.50
CA THR A 26 -16.14 3.96 3.85
C THR A 26 -14.94 4.32 4.71
N GLU A 27 -14.67 5.63 4.86
CA GLU A 27 -13.50 6.14 5.58
C GLU A 27 -13.77 7.49 6.23
N ALA A 28 -13.10 7.75 7.35
CA ALA A 28 -13.14 9.01 8.07
C ALA A 28 -11.72 9.37 8.56
N VAL A 29 -11.37 10.65 8.53
CA VAL A 29 -10.09 11.15 9.02
C VAL A 29 -10.22 11.58 10.47
N VAL A 30 -9.29 11.16 11.31
CA VAL A 30 -9.22 11.56 12.71
C VAL A 30 -8.16 12.66 12.86
N SER A 31 -8.60 13.82 13.33
CA SER A 31 -7.73 14.94 13.64
C SER A 31 -7.39 15.00 15.13
N VAL A 32 -6.12 15.27 15.42
CA VAL A 32 -5.60 15.46 16.76
C VAL A 32 -4.94 16.83 16.84
N ARG A 33 -5.43 17.72 17.70
CA ARG A 33 -4.92 19.08 17.84
C ARG A 33 -4.87 19.86 16.51
N GLY A 34 -5.90 19.70 15.69
CA GLY A 34 -6.00 20.37 14.39
C GLY A 34 -5.19 19.75 13.25
N ALA A 35 -4.43 18.69 13.50
CA ALA A 35 -3.69 17.96 12.48
C ALA A 35 -4.35 16.62 12.18
N GLU A 36 -4.54 16.29 10.90
CA GLU A 36 -5.01 14.98 10.44
C GLU A 36 -3.91 13.95 10.67
N ARG A 37 -4.20 12.92 11.48
CA ARG A 37 -3.18 11.94 11.86
C ARG A 37 -3.55 10.50 11.58
N TYR A 38 -4.83 10.17 11.62
CA TYR A 38 -5.27 8.78 11.46
C TYR A 38 -6.43 8.70 10.50
N VAL A 39 -6.60 7.53 9.91
CA VAL A 39 -7.76 7.18 9.10
C VAL A 39 -8.46 6.00 9.76
N VAL A 40 -9.76 6.10 9.91
CA VAL A 40 -10.63 5.02 10.35
C VAL A 40 -11.48 4.59 9.16
N MET A 41 -11.54 3.30 8.91
CA MET A 41 -12.32 2.75 7.82
C MET A 41 -12.97 1.43 8.20
N GLU A 42 -13.97 1.02 7.45
CA GLU A 42 -14.57 -0.30 7.60
C GLU A 42 -13.54 -1.40 7.26
N LEU A 43 -13.62 -2.52 7.99
CA LEU A 43 -12.71 -3.65 7.76
C LEU A 43 -12.76 -4.15 6.30
N ALA A 44 -13.94 -4.20 5.70
CA ALA A 44 -14.10 -4.59 4.30
C ALA A 44 -13.35 -3.66 3.34
N GLN A 45 -13.36 -2.36 3.60
CA GLN A 45 -12.62 -1.38 2.81
C GLN A 45 -11.10 -1.54 3.00
N TYR A 46 -10.65 -1.76 4.22
CA TYR A 46 -9.23 -2.03 4.50
C TYR A 46 -8.75 -3.30 3.77
N GLN A 47 -9.50 -4.39 3.85
CA GLN A 47 -9.16 -5.64 3.15
C GLN A 47 -9.07 -5.41 1.63
N ARG A 48 -10.00 -4.68 1.07
CA ARG A 48 -9.97 -4.33 -0.36
C ARG A 48 -8.74 -3.53 -0.77
N LEU A 49 -8.33 -2.56 0.05
CA LEU A 49 -7.11 -1.80 -0.19
C LEU A 49 -5.87 -2.69 -0.13
N ARG A 50 -5.82 -3.62 0.84
CA ARG A 50 -4.72 -4.59 0.95
C ARG A 50 -4.65 -5.54 -0.26
N GLU A 51 -5.79 -5.97 -0.78
CA GLU A 51 -5.85 -6.77 -2.01
C GLU A 51 -5.32 -5.98 -3.21
N CYS A 52 -5.73 -4.72 -3.37
CA CYS A 52 -5.21 -3.85 -4.43
C CYS A 52 -3.69 -3.62 -4.33
N GLU A 53 -3.16 -3.43 -3.13
CA GLU A 53 -1.72 -3.31 -2.90
C GLU A 53 -0.98 -4.59 -3.29
N LEU A 54 -1.53 -5.75 -2.93
CA LEU A 54 -0.96 -7.04 -3.29
C LEU A 54 -0.98 -7.27 -4.81
N GLU A 55 -2.09 -6.98 -5.47
CA GLU A 55 -2.21 -7.06 -6.93
C GLU A 55 -1.19 -6.16 -7.63
N ALA A 56 -1.01 -4.93 -7.14
CA ALA A 56 -0.02 -4.01 -7.68
C ALA A 56 1.41 -4.54 -7.52
N ALA A 57 1.76 -5.06 -6.34
CA ALA A 57 3.06 -5.66 -6.08
C ALA A 57 3.33 -6.90 -6.95
N LEU A 58 2.31 -7.75 -7.14
CA LEU A 58 2.42 -8.91 -8.04
C LEU A 58 2.60 -8.49 -9.50
N ALA A 59 1.90 -7.45 -9.95
CA ALA A 59 2.05 -6.92 -11.30
C ALA A 59 3.46 -6.35 -11.52
N GLU A 60 4.00 -5.64 -10.54
CA GLU A 60 5.37 -5.12 -10.59
C GLU A 60 6.40 -6.27 -10.64
N SER A 61 6.25 -7.27 -9.77
CA SER A 61 7.13 -8.45 -9.77
C SER A 61 7.10 -9.22 -11.09
N ARG A 62 5.93 -9.39 -11.68
CA ARG A 62 5.78 -10.02 -13.00
C ARG A 62 6.44 -9.19 -14.10
N ALA A 63 6.31 -7.88 -14.05
CA ALA A 63 6.97 -6.96 -14.99
C ALA A 63 8.50 -7.03 -14.85
N ASP A 64 9.01 -7.16 -13.64
CA ASP A 64 10.43 -7.32 -13.36
C ASP A 64 10.97 -8.62 -13.93
N ILE A 65 10.25 -9.72 -13.75
CA ILE A 65 10.62 -11.03 -14.34
C ILE A 65 10.61 -10.96 -15.87
N ALA A 66 9.57 -10.39 -16.45
CA ALA A 66 9.45 -10.24 -17.90
C ALA A 66 10.57 -9.37 -18.50
N ALA A 67 11.04 -8.37 -17.77
CA ALA A 67 12.13 -7.48 -18.15
C ALA A 67 13.53 -8.05 -17.82
N GLY A 68 13.62 -9.25 -17.24
CA GLY A 68 14.89 -9.85 -16.82
C GLY A 68 15.52 -9.23 -15.59
N ARG A 69 14.78 -8.44 -14.82
CA ARG A 69 15.26 -7.84 -13.57
C ARG A 69 15.10 -8.79 -12.38
N PHE A 70 15.77 -9.92 -12.45
CA PHE A 70 15.82 -10.89 -11.36
C PHE A 70 17.20 -11.55 -11.30
N VAL A 71 17.52 -12.13 -10.15
CA VAL A 71 18.78 -12.82 -9.92
C VAL A 71 18.50 -14.31 -9.78
N VAL A 72 19.18 -15.12 -10.57
CA VAL A 72 19.19 -16.58 -10.41
C VAL A 72 20.44 -16.95 -9.64
N GLU A 73 20.27 -17.40 -8.42
CA GLU A 73 21.37 -17.79 -7.54
C GLU A 73 21.01 -19.03 -6.71
N SER A 74 22.02 -19.76 -6.25
CA SER A 74 21.79 -20.87 -5.33
C SER A 74 21.30 -20.38 -3.97
N PRO A 75 20.59 -21.21 -3.18
CA PRO A 75 20.14 -20.83 -1.83
C PRO A 75 21.28 -20.36 -0.93
N ALA A 76 22.44 -20.99 -1.01
CA ALA A 76 23.61 -20.62 -0.21
C ALA A 76 24.13 -19.21 -0.59
N ARG A 77 24.18 -18.88 -1.86
CA ARG A 77 24.58 -17.55 -2.36
C ARG A 77 23.56 -16.49 -1.96
N HIS A 78 22.28 -16.83 -2.02
CA HIS A 78 21.20 -15.93 -1.60
C HIS A 78 21.33 -15.56 -0.12
N VAL A 79 21.50 -16.55 0.75
CA VAL A 79 21.69 -16.33 2.20
C VAL A 79 22.95 -15.49 2.47
N ALA A 80 24.07 -15.80 1.81
CA ALA A 80 25.32 -15.05 1.95
C ALA A 80 25.14 -13.58 1.53
N ARG A 81 24.43 -13.30 0.46
CA ARG A 81 24.12 -11.95 0.00
C ARG A 81 23.27 -11.18 1.02
N LEU A 82 22.21 -11.81 1.57
CA LEU A 82 21.37 -11.21 2.59
C LEU A 82 22.16 -10.90 3.87
N GLN A 83 23.02 -11.81 4.31
CA GLN A 83 23.89 -11.60 5.48
C GLN A 83 24.83 -10.40 5.28
N THR A 84 25.41 -10.25 4.10
CA THR A 84 26.26 -9.10 3.75
C THR A 84 25.48 -7.79 3.79
N MET A 85 24.25 -7.76 3.27
CA MET A 85 23.39 -6.58 3.30
C MET A 85 23.01 -6.18 4.74
N ILE A 86 22.66 -7.15 5.59
CA ILE A 86 22.35 -6.92 7.00
C ILE A 86 23.57 -6.39 7.76
N ALA A 87 24.76 -6.97 7.52
CA ALA A 87 26.00 -6.55 8.16
C ALA A 87 26.44 -5.14 7.72
N ALA A 88 26.12 -4.73 6.51
CA ALA A 88 26.39 -3.38 6.00
C ALA A 88 25.44 -2.30 6.55
N GLY A 89 24.37 -2.71 7.28
CA GLY A 89 23.36 -1.78 7.80
C GLY A 89 22.56 -1.06 6.72
N ASP A 90 22.50 -1.63 5.53
CA ASP A 90 21.76 -1.08 4.41
C ASP A 90 20.31 -1.49 4.49
N ASP A 91 19.47 -0.64 5.05
CA ASP A 91 18.01 -0.78 5.02
C ASP A 91 17.44 -0.49 3.62
N GLY A 92 18.28 -0.26 2.63
CA GLY A 92 17.93 -0.03 1.24
C GLY A 92 17.60 -1.32 0.51
N ALA A 93 16.50 -1.33 -0.22
CA ALA A 93 16.21 -2.37 -1.19
C ALA A 93 17.42 -2.61 -2.11
N PRO A 94 17.73 -3.87 -2.48
CA PRO A 94 18.87 -4.16 -3.31
C PRO A 94 18.79 -3.33 -4.60
N ALA A 95 19.79 -2.52 -4.85
CA ALA A 95 19.98 -1.88 -6.14
C ALA A 95 20.21 -2.99 -7.15
N ILE A 96 19.13 -3.43 -7.78
CA ILE A 96 19.22 -4.26 -8.98
C ILE A 96 19.82 -3.34 -10.03
N SER A 97 21.10 -3.51 -10.30
CA SER A 97 21.76 -2.75 -11.36
C SER A 97 20.97 -2.93 -12.65
N PRO A 98 20.41 -1.86 -13.24
CA PRO A 98 19.74 -2.00 -14.53
C PRO A 98 20.79 -2.37 -15.55
N GLY A 99 20.68 -3.55 -16.10
CA GLY A 99 21.33 -3.86 -17.36
C GLY A 99 20.95 -2.74 -18.32
N ARG A 100 21.98 -2.06 -18.81
CA ARG A 100 22.00 -0.95 -19.76
C ARG A 100 21.00 -1.17 -20.88
N THR A 101 19.89 -0.42 -20.93
CA THR A 101 19.18 -0.08 -22.17
C THR A 101 18.27 1.13 -21.97
N GLY A 102 18.30 1.98 -22.89
CA GLY A 102 17.85 3.33 -23.14
C GLY A 102 16.42 3.76 -22.79
N PRO A 103 16.09 5.04 -23.10
CA PRO A 103 15.03 5.78 -22.43
C PRO A 103 13.64 5.43 -23.00
N GLY A 104 12.83 4.79 -22.21
CA GLY A 104 11.40 4.64 -22.46
C GLY A 104 10.63 5.19 -21.29
N ARG A 105 10.17 6.43 -21.38
CA ARG A 105 9.17 7.00 -20.48
C ARG A 105 7.88 6.23 -20.63
N ALA A 106 7.71 5.17 -19.87
CA ALA A 106 6.40 4.58 -19.69
C ALA A 106 5.63 5.40 -18.65
N ARG A 107 4.61 6.11 -19.09
CA ARG A 107 3.58 6.68 -18.21
C ARG A 107 3.03 5.55 -17.35
N ARG A 108 3.15 5.68 -16.04
CA ARG A 108 2.48 4.80 -15.08
C ARG A 108 0.97 4.93 -15.29
N SER A 109 0.40 4.01 -16.01
CA SER A 109 -1.05 3.83 -16.02
C SER A 109 -1.40 3.13 -14.72
N ALA A 110 -2.10 3.80 -13.83
CA ALA A 110 -2.66 3.19 -12.65
C ALA A 110 -3.58 2.02 -13.09
N PRO A 111 -3.49 0.84 -12.45
CA PRO A 111 -4.38 -0.26 -12.80
C PRO A 111 -5.82 0.15 -12.56
N ALA A 112 -6.63 0.08 -13.59
CA ALA A 112 -8.04 0.50 -13.59
C ALA A 112 -8.96 -0.43 -12.77
N SER A 113 -8.42 -1.38 -12.01
CA SER A 113 -9.16 -2.46 -11.34
C SER A 113 -9.76 -2.10 -9.98
N CYS A 114 -9.39 -0.98 -9.37
CA CYS A 114 -9.99 -0.55 -8.09
C CYS A 114 -11.27 0.28 -8.25
N ARG A 115 -11.95 0.21 -9.42
CA ARG A 115 -13.24 0.85 -9.58
C ARG A 115 -14.30 0.17 -8.72
N ARG A 116 -14.95 0.96 -7.90
CA ARG A 116 -16.10 0.61 -7.08
C ARG A 116 -17.11 -0.22 -7.90
N ARG A 117 -17.28 -1.49 -7.54
CA ARG A 117 -18.54 -2.19 -7.88
C ARG A 117 -19.55 -1.76 -6.83
N GLY A 118 -20.49 -0.91 -7.23
CA GLY A 118 -21.66 -0.59 -6.42
C GLY A 118 -22.50 -1.84 -6.15
N PRO A 119 -23.27 -1.87 -5.05
CA PRO A 119 -24.14 -2.99 -4.75
C PRO A 119 -25.18 -3.14 -5.86
N ARG A 120 -25.28 -4.32 -6.44
CA ARG A 120 -26.42 -4.68 -7.29
C ARG A 120 -27.60 -4.89 -6.37
N ARG A 121 -28.68 -4.15 -6.62
CA ARG A 121 -30.01 -4.49 -6.09
C ARG A 121 -30.49 -5.78 -6.74
#